data_f2f8c64285f1a8001b6deb070ce948c1
#
_entry.id   f2f8c64285f1a8001b6deb070ce948c1
#
_cell.length_a   1.000
_cell.length_b   1.000
_cell.length_c   1.000
_cell.angle_alpha   90.00
_cell.angle_beta   90.00
_cell.angle_gamma   90.00
#
_symmetry.space_group_name_H-M   'P 1'
#
loop_
_entity.id
_entity.type
_entity.pdbx_description
1 polymer ?
#
loop_
_entity_poly.entity_id
_entity_poly.type
_entity_poly.pdbx_seq_one_letter_code
_entity_poly.pdbx_strand_id
1 'polypeptide(L)'
;MMLMLSIHPSRVADLVRPDLLVTDPTVPVTSYLDLFGNRCSRLVAPQGRLVLSSNAVVNDSGLPDSVAPGAVQSAVEDLPASTLIYLLGSRFCETELLSNIAWQRFASVPAGWARVQAICDFVHQHIEFGYPHARSTRTAMEAYTEGRGVCRDYAHLAIAMCRCMNIPARYCTGYLGDVGTEPPYGPMDFAAWFEAYLG
;
A
#
# COMPACT_ATOMS: atom_id res chain seq x y z
N MET A 1 13.44 17.15 -4.17
CA MET A 1 12.92 15.78 -4.19
C MET A 1 12.46 15.41 -2.81
N MET A 2 11.39 14.63 -2.71
CA MET A 2 10.97 13.93 -1.48
C MET A 2 11.04 12.43 -1.74
N LEU A 3 11.58 11.68 -0.79
CA LEU A 3 11.86 10.26 -0.90
C LEU A 3 11.25 9.53 0.29
N MET A 4 10.61 8.40 0.04
CA MET A 4 10.12 7.44 1.04
C MET A 4 10.75 6.08 0.73
N LEU A 5 12.07 5.98 0.92
CA LEU A 5 12.87 4.78 0.64
C LEU A 5 13.30 4.08 1.92
N SER A 6 13.12 4.74 3.06
CA SER A 6 13.54 4.20 4.36
C SER A 6 12.58 3.13 4.85
N ILE A 7 13.14 2.16 5.57
CA ILE A 7 12.38 1.17 6.31
C ILE A 7 11.52 1.87 7.36
N HIS A 8 10.27 1.43 7.49
CA HIS A 8 9.32 2.03 8.42
C HIS A 8 9.86 1.97 9.86
N PRO A 9 9.69 3.03 10.67
CA PRO A 9 10.21 3.10 12.04
C PRO A 9 9.82 1.94 12.95
N SER A 10 8.66 1.30 12.73
CA SER A 10 8.24 0.10 13.49
C SER A 10 9.17 -1.10 13.32
N ARG A 11 9.97 -1.15 12.24
CA ARG A 11 10.91 -2.24 11.95
C ARG A 11 12.36 -1.90 12.28
N VAL A 12 12.59 -0.77 12.95
CA VAL A 12 13.98 -0.35 13.31
C VAL A 12 14.66 -1.36 14.24
N ALA A 13 13.89 -2.01 15.14
CA ALA A 13 14.42 -3.05 16.02
C ALA A 13 14.89 -4.31 15.29
N ASP A 14 14.39 -4.55 14.08
CA ASP A 14 14.72 -5.70 13.25
C ASP A 14 15.94 -5.44 12.34
N LEU A 15 16.48 -4.20 12.33
CA LEU A 15 17.60 -3.84 11.48
C LEU A 15 18.90 -4.46 12.00
N VAL A 16 19.49 -5.35 11.21
CA VAL A 16 20.87 -5.87 11.40
C VAL A 16 21.89 -4.88 10.87
N ARG A 17 21.58 -4.24 9.74
CA ARG A 17 22.37 -3.17 9.14
C ARG A 17 21.50 -1.92 9.04
N PRO A 18 22.00 -0.76 9.52
CA PRO A 18 21.25 0.49 9.46
C PRO A 18 20.83 0.86 8.04
N ASP A 19 19.62 1.39 7.95
CA ASP A 19 19.08 2.00 6.73
C ASP A 19 19.58 3.44 6.60
N LEU A 20 20.61 3.62 5.81
CA LEU A 20 21.26 4.93 5.58
C LEU A 20 21.15 5.31 4.11
N LEU A 21 20.49 6.44 3.84
CA LEU A 21 20.46 7.02 2.49
C LEU A 21 21.81 7.67 2.18
N VAL A 22 22.46 7.19 1.14
CA VAL A 22 23.70 7.74 0.58
C VAL A 22 23.41 8.40 -0.75
N THR A 23 24.03 9.57 -0.99
CA THR A 23 23.86 10.33 -2.24
C THR A 23 25.21 10.55 -2.92
N ASP A 24 25.26 10.40 -4.23
CA ASP A 24 26.42 10.70 -5.07
C ASP A 24 26.00 11.56 -6.27
N PRO A 25 26.47 12.82 -6.38
CA PRO A 25 27.32 13.53 -5.41
C PRO A 25 26.63 13.73 -4.06
N THR A 26 27.43 13.90 -3.01
CA THR A 26 26.94 14.19 -1.67
C THR A 26 26.16 15.50 -1.64
N VAL A 27 24.90 15.44 -1.20
CA VAL A 27 24.02 16.59 -1.03
C VAL A 27 23.41 16.60 0.37
N PRO A 28 23.06 17.77 0.93
CA PRO A 28 22.35 17.84 2.19
C PRO A 28 21.00 17.13 2.13
N VAL A 29 20.75 16.23 3.09
CA VAL A 29 19.49 15.50 3.25
C VAL A 29 18.86 15.87 4.58
N THR A 30 17.58 16.25 4.57
CA THR A 30 16.79 16.49 5.77
C THR A 30 15.76 15.37 5.90
N SER A 31 15.67 14.73 7.07
CA SER A 31 14.70 13.69 7.35
C SER A 31 13.62 14.17 8.30
N TYR A 32 12.39 13.67 8.13
CA TYR A 32 11.25 13.94 8.99
C TYR A 32 10.29 12.74 8.98
N LEU A 33 9.37 12.69 9.94
CA LEU A 33 8.24 11.76 9.91
C LEU A 33 7.01 12.46 9.32
N ASP A 34 6.33 11.80 8.41
CA ASP A 34 5.05 12.26 7.89
C ASP A 34 3.90 11.94 8.85
N LEU A 35 2.66 12.32 8.49
CA LEU A 35 1.47 12.06 9.28
C LEU A 35 1.13 10.58 9.43
N PHE A 36 1.72 9.73 8.61
CA PHE A 36 1.51 8.28 8.61
C PHE A 36 2.62 7.52 9.33
N GLY A 37 3.60 8.25 9.90
CA GLY A 37 4.74 7.67 10.59
C GLY A 37 5.88 7.24 9.67
N ASN A 38 5.81 7.50 8.36
CA ASN A 38 6.88 7.16 7.44
C ASN A 38 8.08 8.09 7.62
N ARG A 39 9.29 7.52 7.57
CA ARG A 39 10.52 8.31 7.50
C ARG A 39 10.71 8.81 6.07
N CYS A 40 10.53 10.10 5.90
CA CYS A 40 10.71 10.80 4.64
C CYS A 40 12.04 11.53 4.61
N SER A 41 12.72 11.54 3.46
CA SER A 41 13.92 12.32 3.20
C SER A 41 13.65 13.39 2.15
N ARG A 42 14.16 14.58 2.39
CA ARG A 42 14.05 15.72 1.49
C ARG A 42 15.43 16.25 1.13
N LEU A 43 15.65 16.49 -0.17
CA LEU A 43 16.88 17.05 -0.71
C LEU A 43 16.60 17.92 -1.93
N VAL A 44 17.57 18.73 -2.30
CA VAL A 44 17.61 19.45 -3.57
C VAL A 44 18.57 18.71 -4.51
N ALA A 45 18.03 18.21 -5.63
CA ALA A 45 18.84 17.52 -6.62
C ALA A 45 19.73 18.55 -7.33
N PRO A 46 21.05 18.27 -7.47
CA PRO A 46 21.94 19.11 -8.30
C PRO A 46 21.61 18.92 -9.78
N GLN A 47 22.15 19.80 -10.59
CA GLN A 47 22.12 19.58 -12.05
C GLN A 47 22.99 18.37 -12.41
N GLY A 48 22.49 17.54 -13.32
CA GLY A 48 23.19 16.35 -13.80
C GLY A 48 22.72 15.06 -13.11
N ARG A 49 23.62 14.10 -13.02
CA ARG A 49 23.35 12.78 -12.45
C ARG A 49 23.40 12.83 -10.93
N LEU A 50 22.38 12.29 -10.28
CA LEU A 50 22.35 12.03 -8.84
C LEU A 50 22.03 10.54 -8.63
N VAL A 51 22.89 9.85 -7.90
CA VAL A 51 22.67 8.46 -7.48
C VAL A 51 22.21 8.45 -6.03
N LEU A 52 21.16 7.71 -5.76
CA LEU A 52 20.60 7.50 -4.42
C LEU A 52 20.72 6.01 -4.12
N SER A 53 21.30 5.66 -2.99
CA SER A 53 21.44 4.28 -2.56
C SER A 53 21.16 4.13 -1.08
N SER A 54 20.55 3.00 -0.72
CA SER A 54 20.44 2.52 0.66
C SER A 54 20.71 1.03 0.66
N ASN A 55 21.37 0.54 1.71
CA ASN A 55 21.72 -0.86 1.87
C ASN A 55 21.46 -1.25 3.32
N ALA A 56 20.28 -1.80 3.57
CA ALA A 56 19.85 -2.26 4.88
C ALA A 56 19.68 -3.78 4.89
N VAL A 57 19.79 -4.37 6.07
CA VAL A 57 19.49 -5.78 6.31
C VAL A 57 18.48 -5.84 7.45
N VAL A 58 17.35 -6.50 7.19
CA VAL A 58 16.25 -6.65 8.15
C VAL A 58 16.09 -8.12 8.49
N ASN A 59 15.98 -8.43 9.77
CA ASN A 59 15.52 -9.73 10.21
C ASN A 59 14.01 -9.85 10.01
N ASP A 60 13.59 -10.95 9.43
CA ASP A 60 12.18 -11.31 9.30
C ASP A 60 11.98 -12.76 9.67
N SER A 61 10.84 -13.08 10.26
CA SER A 61 10.53 -14.46 10.65
C SER A 61 10.26 -15.38 9.45
N GLY A 62 9.88 -14.81 8.31
CA GLY A 62 9.40 -15.53 7.13
C GLY A 62 8.10 -16.30 7.37
N LEU A 63 7.45 -16.09 8.51
CA LEU A 63 6.17 -16.72 8.81
C LEU A 63 5.02 -15.94 8.15
N PRO A 64 3.95 -16.61 7.74
CA PRO A 64 2.74 -15.93 7.30
C PRO A 64 2.18 -15.01 8.37
N ASP A 65 1.58 -13.90 7.94
CA ASP A 65 0.84 -13.01 8.83
C ASP A 65 -0.34 -13.72 9.49
N SER A 66 -0.71 -13.23 10.69
CA SER A 66 -1.86 -13.76 11.41
C SER A 66 -3.15 -13.53 10.64
N VAL A 67 -3.94 -14.59 10.50
CA VAL A 67 -5.26 -14.54 9.87
C VAL A 67 -6.32 -14.48 10.96
N ALA A 68 -7.25 -13.51 10.87
CA ALA A 68 -8.34 -13.33 11.82
C ALA A 68 -9.72 -13.43 11.14
N PRO A 69 -10.17 -14.63 10.70
CA PRO A 69 -11.41 -14.80 9.94
C PRO A 69 -12.65 -14.37 10.69
N GLY A 70 -12.58 -14.30 12.03
CA GLY A 70 -13.65 -13.84 12.90
C GLY A 70 -13.66 -12.32 13.16
N ALA A 71 -12.74 -11.55 12.56
CA ALA A 71 -12.73 -10.10 12.73
C ALA A 71 -14.00 -9.47 12.18
N VAL A 72 -14.67 -8.66 13.00
CA VAL A 72 -15.91 -7.95 12.66
C VAL A 72 -15.60 -6.51 12.29
N GLN A 73 -16.41 -5.95 11.41
CA GLN A 73 -16.30 -4.55 11.05
C GLN A 73 -16.83 -3.68 12.19
N SER A 74 -16.02 -2.74 12.68
CA SER A 74 -16.46 -1.73 13.63
C SER A 74 -17.46 -0.77 12.99
N ALA A 75 -18.47 -0.33 13.74
CA ALA A 75 -19.35 0.75 13.32
C ALA A 75 -18.54 2.06 13.20
N VAL A 76 -18.98 2.97 12.31
CA VAL A 76 -18.20 4.20 12.04
C VAL A 76 -18.05 5.06 13.30
N GLU A 77 -19.07 5.11 14.14
CA GLU A 77 -19.08 5.83 15.44
C GLU A 77 -18.10 5.26 16.47
N ASP A 78 -17.74 3.98 16.34
CA ASP A 78 -16.82 3.29 17.26
C ASP A 78 -15.38 3.27 16.74
N LEU A 79 -15.13 3.79 15.54
CA LEU A 79 -13.79 3.80 14.94
C LEU A 79 -12.86 4.76 15.69
N PRO A 80 -11.60 4.36 15.96
CA PRO A 80 -10.60 5.28 16.46
C PRO A 80 -10.44 6.50 15.56
N ALA A 81 -10.34 7.70 16.13
CA ALA A 81 -10.21 8.95 15.37
C ALA A 81 -9.04 8.92 14.36
N SER A 82 -7.96 8.20 14.67
CA SER A 82 -6.80 8.04 13.80
C SER A 82 -7.09 7.24 12.51
N THR A 83 -8.19 6.47 12.48
CA THR A 83 -8.56 5.66 11.30
C THR A 83 -9.56 6.36 10.39
N LEU A 84 -10.23 7.41 10.86
CA LEU A 84 -11.28 8.11 10.09
C LEU A 84 -10.78 8.71 8.77
N ILE A 85 -9.53 9.18 8.73
CA ILE A 85 -8.92 9.69 7.50
C ILE A 85 -8.86 8.64 6.38
N TYR A 86 -8.84 7.37 6.75
CA TYR A 86 -8.78 6.25 5.80
C TYR A 86 -10.16 5.80 5.29
N LEU A 87 -11.23 6.50 5.66
CA LEU A 87 -12.56 6.37 5.04
C LEU A 87 -12.75 7.33 3.86
N LEU A 88 -11.95 8.40 3.81
CA LEU A 88 -12.14 9.46 2.82
C LEU A 88 -11.68 9.02 1.43
N GLY A 89 -12.41 9.47 0.41
CA GLY A 89 -11.96 9.39 -0.97
C GLY A 89 -10.64 10.15 -1.18
N SER A 90 -9.91 9.79 -2.22
CA SER A 90 -8.65 10.45 -2.56
C SER A 90 -8.48 10.47 -4.08
N ARG A 91 -7.43 11.16 -4.56
CA ARG A 91 -7.16 11.32 -6.00
C ARG A 91 -7.21 9.99 -6.78
N PHE A 92 -6.71 8.91 -6.20
CA PHE A 92 -6.64 7.61 -6.88
C PHE A 92 -7.70 6.62 -6.39
N CYS A 93 -8.42 6.94 -5.31
CA CYS A 93 -9.46 6.10 -4.73
C CYS A 93 -10.78 6.90 -4.71
N GLU A 94 -11.47 6.92 -5.85
CA GLU A 94 -12.66 7.73 -6.12
C GLU A 94 -13.90 7.03 -5.56
N THR A 95 -14.12 7.17 -4.25
CA THR A 95 -15.22 6.52 -3.54
C THR A 95 -16.59 6.96 -4.07
N GLU A 96 -16.72 8.22 -4.48
CA GLU A 96 -17.96 8.77 -5.02
C GLU A 96 -18.42 8.08 -6.32
N LEU A 97 -17.46 7.65 -7.16
CA LEU A 97 -17.76 6.96 -8.42
C LEU A 97 -18.01 5.46 -8.22
N LEU A 98 -17.38 4.87 -7.21
CA LEU A 98 -17.41 3.43 -6.96
C LEU A 98 -18.46 3.00 -5.93
N SER A 99 -19.07 3.94 -5.19
CA SER A 99 -19.98 3.64 -4.08
C SER A 99 -21.14 2.75 -4.49
N ASN A 100 -21.88 3.09 -5.54
CA ASN A 100 -23.00 2.28 -6.00
C ASN A 100 -22.59 0.87 -6.43
N ILE A 101 -21.41 0.75 -7.07
CA ILE A 101 -20.87 -0.54 -7.51
C ILE A 101 -20.50 -1.40 -6.30
N ALA A 102 -19.83 -0.80 -5.30
CA ALA A 102 -19.42 -1.49 -4.09
C ALA A 102 -20.63 -2.00 -3.31
N TRP A 103 -21.64 -1.16 -3.09
CA TRP A 103 -22.86 -1.54 -2.38
C TRP A 103 -23.64 -2.63 -3.11
N GLN A 104 -23.80 -2.55 -4.42
CA GLN A 104 -24.47 -3.60 -5.20
C GLN A 104 -23.78 -4.96 -5.09
N ARG A 105 -22.43 -4.98 -4.99
CA ARG A 105 -21.65 -6.22 -4.95
C ARG A 105 -21.50 -6.79 -3.55
N PHE A 106 -21.29 -5.95 -2.55
CA PHE A 106 -20.81 -6.39 -1.24
C PHE A 106 -21.78 -6.15 -0.08
N ALA A 107 -22.92 -5.49 -0.28
CA ALA A 107 -23.87 -5.23 0.81
C ALA A 107 -24.39 -6.51 1.47
N SER A 108 -24.61 -7.57 0.69
CA SER A 108 -25.10 -8.87 1.18
C SER A 108 -24.00 -9.76 1.80
N VAL A 109 -22.72 -9.41 1.61
CA VAL A 109 -21.60 -10.16 2.21
C VAL A 109 -21.50 -9.80 3.69
N PRO A 110 -21.30 -10.79 4.61
CA PRO A 110 -21.14 -10.52 6.02
C PRO A 110 -20.05 -9.46 6.28
N ALA A 111 -20.36 -8.48 7.15
CA ALA A 111 -19.45 -7.42 7.49
C ALA A 111 -18.20 -7.96 8.23
N GLY A 112 -17.05 -7.31 8.03
CA GLY A 112 -15.77 -7.73 8.62
C GLY A 112 -14.88 -8.47 7.64
N TRP A 113 -14.14 -9.45 8.12
CA TRP A 113 -13.16 -10.19 7.32
C TRP A 113 -13.72 -10.73 6.01
N ALA A 114 -14.91 -11.37 6.07
CA ALA A 114 -15.54 -11.95 4.89
C ALA A 114 -15.77 -10.91 3.78
N ARG A 115 -16.18 -9.69 4.14
CA ARG A 115 -16.38 -8.60 3.16
C ARG A 115 -15.07 -8.12 2.56
N VAL A 116 -14.03 -7.95 3.36
CA VAL A 116 -12.70 -7.57 2.84
C VAL A 116 -12.17 -8.66 1.92
N GLN A 117 -12.29 -9.94 2.31
CA GLN A 117 -11.88 -11.05 1.46
C GLN A 117 -12.64 -11.08 0.13
N ALA A 118 -13.94 -10.88 0.15
CA ALA A 118 -14.77 -10.82 -1.07
C ALA A 118 -14.35 -9.65 -1.99
N ILE A 119 -13.94 -8.52 -1.41
CA ILE A 119 -13.37 -7.40 -2.17
C ILE A 119 -12.03 -7.80 -2.79
N CYS A 120 -11.14 -8.45 -2.04
CA CYS A 120 -9.85 -8.94 -2.56
C CYS A 120 -10.05 -9.92 -3.71
N ASP A 121 -10.93 -10.90 -3.52
CA ASP A 121 -11.23 -11.92 -4.52
C ASP A 121 -11.81 -11.31 -5.80
N PHE A 122 -12.74 -10.36 -5.64
CA PHE A 122 -13.28 -9.62 -6.76
C PHE A 122 -12.20 -8.85 -7.52
N VAL A 123 -11.37 -8.07 -6.84
CA VAL A 123 -10.32 -7.26 -7.47
C VAL A 123 -9.31 -8.15 -8.18
N HIS A 124 -8.93 -9.26 -7.55
CA HIS A 124 -8.01 -10.24 -8.12
C HIS A 124 -8.54 -10.86 -9.43
N GLN A 125 -9.85 -11.18 -9.46
CA GLN A 125 -10.49 -11.77 -10.63
C GLN A 125 -10.80 -10.74 -11.73
N HIS A 126 -11.00 -9.47 -11.33
CA HIS A 126 -11.44 -8.40 -12.21
C HIS A 126 -10.29 -7.75 -12.99
N ILE A 127 -9.11 -7.65 -12.38
CA ILE A 127 -7.95 -6.99 -12.99
C ILE A 127 -6.98 -8.05 -13.55
N GLU A 128 -6.66 -7.95 -14.83
CA GLU A 128 -5.57 -8.68 -15.45
C GLU A 128 -4.24 -8.01 -15.12
N PHE A 129 -3.33 -8.74 -14.47
CA PHE A 129 -2.02 -8.22 -14.12
C PHE A 129 -1.06 -8.20 -15.30
N GLY A 130 -0.34 -7.09 -15.50
CA GLY A 130 0.74 -7.03 -16.47
C GLY A 130 1.53 -5.72 -16.42
N TYR A 131 2.86 -5.80 -16.35
CA TYR A 131 3.72 -4.61 -16.39
C TYR A 131 3.53 -3.70 -17.60
N PRO A 132 3.21 -4.20 -18.82
CA PRO A 132 2.88 -3.33 -19.95
C PRO A 132 1.66 -2.43 -19.69
N HIS A 133 0.83 -2.77 -18.73
CA HIS A 133 -0.33 -1.98 -18.33
C HIS A 133 -0.02 -0.91 -17.27
N ALA A 134 1.24 -0.81 -16.80
CA ALA A 134 1.63 0.16 -15.80
C ALA A 134 1.38 1.61 -16.27
N ARG A 135 0.59 2.36 -15.49
CA ARG A 135 0.29 3.78 -15.74
C ARG A 135 0.19 4.52 -14.40
N SER A 136 1.12 5.44 -14.16
CA SER A 136 1.22 6.17 -12.89
C SER A 136 0.01 7.06 -12.55
N THR A 137 -0.82 7.36 -13.53
CA THR A 137 -2.01 8.23 -13.37
C THR A 137 -3.32 7.46 -13.22
N ARG A 138 -3.33 6.11 -13.40
CA ARG A 138 -4.58 5.33 -13.34
C ARG A 138 -5.23 5.44 -11.98
N THR A 139 -6.52 5.73 -11.96
CA THR A 139 -7.38 5.78 -10.78
C THR A 139 -8.07 4.44 -10.52
N ALA A 140 -8.71 4.29 -9.36
CA ALA A 140 -9.47 3.09 -9.02
C ALA A 140 -10.65 2.86 -9.99
N MET A 141 -11.36 3.94 -10.38
CA MET A 141 -12.45 3.84 -11.36
C MET A 141 -11.94 3.45 -12.74
N GLU A 142 -10.81 3.99 -13.17
CA GLU A 142 -10.19 3.59 -14.45
C GLU A 142 -9.71 2.13 -14.42
N ALA A 143 -9.10 1.68 -13.29
CA ALA A 143 -8.72 0.28 -13.11
C ALA A 143 -9.93 -0.66 -13.17
N TYR A 144 -11.04 -0.26 -12.53
CA TYR A 144 -12.30 -0.99 -12.61
C TYR A 144 -12.83 -1.06 -14.05
N THR A 145 -12.81 0.04 -14.78
CA THR A 145 -13.35 0.11 -16.15
C THR A 145 -12.48 -0.63 -17.17
N GLU A 146 -11.15 -0.52 -17.03
CA GLU A 146 -10.19 -1.10 -17.97
C GLU A 146 -9.92 -2.60 -17.70
N GLY A 147 -10.16 -3.08 -16.47
CA GLY A 147 -9.95 -4.47 -16.07
C GLY A 147 -8.49 -4.95 -16.17
N ARG A 148 -7.51 -4.06 -16.10
CA ARG A 148 -6.09 -4.40 -16.24
C ARG A 148 -5.22 -3.41 -15.47
N GLY A 149 -4.05 -3.88 -15.00
CA GLY A 149 -3.17 -3.01 -14.22
C GLY A 149 -1.99 -3.73 -13.58
N VAL A 150 -1.40 -3.07 -12.60
CA VAL A 150 -0.30 -3.59 -11.78
C VAL A 150 -0.68 -3.55 -10.30
N CYS A 151 0.18 -4.02 -9.40
CA CYS A 151 -0.11 -4.12 -7.96
C CYS A 151 -0.73 -2.84 -7.36
N ARG A 152 -0.29 -1.66 -7.81
CA ARG A 152 -0.85 -0.37 -7.39
C ARG A 152 -2.33 -0.22 -7.73
N ASP A 153 -2.73 -0.69 -8.91
CA ASP A 153 -4.10 -0.55 -9.40
C ASP A 153 -5.04 -1.50 -8.65
N TYR A 154 -4.57 -2.70 -8.30
CA TYR A 154 -5.26 -3.63 -7.40
C TYR A 154 -5.48 -3.00 -6.02
N ALA A 155 -4.41 -2.45 -5.42
CA ALA A 155 -4.50 -1.81 -4.10
C ALA A 155 -5.47 -0.63 -4.12
N HIS A 156 -5.41 0.27 -5.10
CA HIS A 156 -6.30 1.41 -5.20
C HIS A 156 -7.78 1.01 -5.33
N LEU A 157 -8.08 0.00 -6.17
CA LEU A 157 -9.45 -0.46 -6.33
C LEU A 157 -9.97 -1.12 -5.05
N ALA A 158 -9.17 -1.99 -4.42
CA ALA A 158 -9.55 -2.62 -3.16
C ALA A 158 -9.79 -1.59 -2.04
N ILE A 159 -8.90 -0.59 -1.91
CA ILE A 159 -9.06 0.51 -0.95
C ILE A 159 -10.35 1.29 -1.20
N ALA A 160 -10.61 1.67 -2.45
CA ALA A 160 -11.81 2.43 -2.79
C ALA A 160 -13.08 1.63 -2.46
N MET A 161 -13.11 0.33 -2.78
CA MET A 161 -14.24 -0.56 -2.43
C MET A 161 -14.41 -0.72 -0.91
N CYS A 162 -13.32 -0.90 -0.15
CA CYS A 162 -13.36 -0.96 1.31
C CYS A 162 -13.94 0.33 1.91
N ARG A 163 -13.44 1.49 1.47
CA ARG A 163 -13.92 2.80 1.94
C ARG A 163 -15.39 3.03 1.62
N CYS A 164 -15.86 2.63 0.44
CA CYS A 164 -17.28 2.66 0.09
C CYS A 164 -18.14 1.82 1.02
N MET A 165 -17.58 0.75 1.59
CA MET A 165 -18.25 -0.13 2.55
C MET A 165 -18.01 0.27 4.00
N ASN A 166 -17.56 1.51 4.27
CA ASN A 166 -17.23 2.03 5.59
C ASN A 166 -16.13 1.25 6.32
N ILE A 167 -15.20 0.67 5.59
CA ILE A 167 -14.02 -0.01 6.13
C ILE A 167 -12.82 0.90 5.91
N PRO A 168 -12.17 1.43 6.97
CA PRO A 168 -10.95 2.21 6.81
C PRO A 168 -9.87 1.38 6.12
N ALA A 169 -9.30 1.91 5.05
CA ALA A 169 -8.27 1.22 4.31
C ALA A 169 -7.18 2.19 3.85
N ARG A 170 -5.90 1.79 3.99
CA ARG A 170 -4.76 2.60 3.59
C ARG A 170 -3.86 1.88 2.60
N TYR A 171 -3.25 2.68 1.75
CA TYR A 171 -2.28 2.22 0.78
C TYR A 171 -0.92 1.99 1.45
N CYS A 172 -0.31 0.86 1.14
CA CYS A 172 1.03 0.52 1.55
C CYS A 172 1.89 0.24 0.33
N THR A 173 3.14 0.62 0.41
CA THR A 173 4.15 0.31 -0.62
C THR A 173 5.49 0.10 0.03
N GLY A 174 6.33 -0.75 -0.55
CA GLY A 174 7.64 -1.02 -0.01
C GLY A 174 8.31 -2.21 -0.67
N TYR A 175 9.31 -2.69 0.02
CA TYR A 175 10.08 -3.84 -0.41
C TYR A 175 9.29 -5.13 -0.18
N LEU A 176 9.29 -6.00 -1.18
CA LEU A 176 8.77 -7.35 -1.08
C LEU A 176 9.98 -8.30 -0.98
N GLY A 177 9.99 -9.17 0.04
CA GLY A 177 11.06 -10.16 0.19
C GLY A 177 10.89 -11.34 -0.75
N ASP A 178 12.01 -11.94 -1.17
CA ASP A 178 12.03 -13.20 -1.94
C ASP A 178 11.97 -14.44 -1.02
N VAL A 179 11.20 -14.34 0.06
CA VAL A 179 11.07 -15.44 1.03
C VAL A 179 10.39 -16.62 0.36
N GLY A 180 11.07 -17.79 0.42
CA GLY A 180 10.55 -19.03 -0.18
C GLY A 180 10.75 -19.18 -1.68
N THR A 181 11.44 -18.25 -2.34
CA THR A 181 11.84 -18.38 -3.73
C THR A 181 13.30 -18.82 -3.86
N GLU A 182 13.64 -19.54 -4.93
CA GLU A 182 15.02 -19.94 -5.22
C GLU A 182 15.73 -18.91 -6.10
N PRO A 183 17.04 -18.63 -5.88
CA PRO A 183 17.82 -17.78 -6.78
C PRO A 183 18.00 -18.43 -8.17
N PRO A 184 18.27 -17.64 -9.25
CA PRO A 184 18.58 -16.21 -9.19
C PRO A 184 17.33 -15.36 -9.06
N TYR A 185 17.38 -14.35 -8.18
CA TYR A 185 16.30 -13.38 -8.03
C TYR A 185 16.31 -12.38 -9.19
N GLY A 186 15.12 -12.08 -9.70
CA GLY A 186 14.96 -10.99 -10.66
C GLY A 186 15.22 -9.62 -10.01
N PRO A 187 15.36 -8.55 -10.83
CA PRO A 187 15.38 -7.19 -10.29
C PRO A 187 14.11 -6.93 -9.49
N MET A 188 14.26 -6.58 -8.22
CA MET A 188 13.14 -6.26 -7.35
C MET A 188 12.70 -4.82 -7.57
N ASP A 189 11.39 -4.62 -7.60
CA ASP A 189 10.74 -3.32 -7.60
C ASP A 189 9.92 -3.17 -6.32
N PHE A 190 9.43 -1.96 -6.05
CA PHE A 190 8.48 -1.73 -4.98
C PHE A 190 7.15 -2.42 -5.31
N ALA A 191 6.63 -3.18 -4.36
CA ALA A 191 5.28 -3.71 -4.41
C ALA A 191 4.29 -2.73 -3.77
N ALA A 192 3.02 -2.90 -4.10
CA ALA A 192 1.92 -2.19 -3.48
C ALA A 192 0.91 -3.19 -2.91
N TRP A 193 0.41 -2.90 -1.73
CA TRP A 193 -0.68 -3.62 -1.05
C TRP A 193 -1.55 -2.64 -0.28
N PHE A 194 -2.46 -3.13 0.50
CA PHE A 194 -3.27 -2.29 1.39
C PHE A 194 -3.50 -2.97 2.73
N GLU A 195 -3.85 -2.17 3.71
CA GLU A 195 -4.32 -2.62 5.01
C GLU A 195 -5.74 -2.12 5.23
N ALA A 196 -6.59 -2.99 5.80
CA ALA A 196 -7.94 -2.66 6.21
C ALA A 196 -8.07 -2.78 7.73
N TYR A 197 -8.72 -1.80 8.35
CA TYR A 197 -8.98 -1.81 9.79
C TYR A 197 -10.36 -2.42 10.07
N LEU A 198 -10.39 -3.45 10.87
CA LEU A 198 -11.63 -4.15 11.26
C LEU A 198 -11.92 -4.07 12.77
N GLY A 199 -10.95 -3.62 13.60
CA GLY A 199 -11.05 -3.55 15.03
C GLY A 199 -9.84 -4.11 15.75
#